data_ac4c57057c9856cf39214fb7a64a9665
#
_entry.id   ac4c57057c9856cf39214fb7a64a9665
#
_cell.length_a   1.000
_cell.length_b   1.000
_cell.length_c   1.000
_cell.angle_alpha   90.00
_cell.angle_beta   90.00
_cell.angle_gamma   90.00
#
_symmetry.space_group_name_H-M   'P 1'
#
loop_
_entity.id
_entity.type
_entity.pdbx_description
1 polymer ?
#
loop_
_entity_poly.entity_id
_entity_poly.type
_entity_poly.pdbx_seq_one_letter_code
_entity_poly.pdbx_strand_id
1 'polypeptide(L)'
;MSLFVPRTTLACVDCQYPRLALRALRLSMAQCEFPAVKFFTDATGIAAQADAGIELVPVARILSAQEYSRFMLKELVRHVATDFVQIVQWDGYVINGAAWTDEFHDYDYIGARWWFREDGWNVGNGGFSLRSRRLLEALQDPEVGIDHPEDNAICLAHRALLQARYGIRIAPAELADRYAFEGTRPTLREFGFHRLFNFPLLYGEAELAEILEAIPDADFCNAVSVSLVRRLAELDRVAEALHYVRRFQRVPERYAQLDAQTRAELEQIVRGLAPTAGPRGAP
;
A
#
# COMPACT_ATOMS: atom_id res chain seq x y z
N MET A 1 -8.59 -16.89 -18.34
CA MET A 1 -8.88 -15.57 -18.92
C MET A 1 -8.76 -14.56 -17.77
N SER A 2 -7.94 -13.53 -17.94
CA SER A 2 -7.89 -12.41 -16.99
C SER A 2 -9.24 -11.67 -17.00
N LEU A 3 -9.65 -11.16 -15.86
CA LEU A 3 -10.88 -10.39 -15.74
C LEU A 3 -10.65 -9.00 -16.32
N PHE A 4 -11.56 -8.51 -17.17
CA PHE A 4 -11.52 -7.13 -17.65
C PHE A 4 -12.19 -6.19 -16.64
N VAL A 5 -11.46 -5.17 -16.17
CA VAL A 5 -11.97 -4.12 -15.29
C VAL A 5 -12.25 -2.87 -16.13
N PRO A 6 -13.51 -2.66 -16.55
CA PRO A 6 -13.83 -1.59 -17.48
C PRO A 6 -13.68 -0.21 -16.84
N ARG A 7 -13.55 0.83 -17.66
CA ARG A 7 -13.56 2.25 -17.24
C ARG A 7 -12.51 2.63 -16.19
N THR A 8 -11.46 1.79 -15.99
CA THR A 8 -10.49 1.97 -14.91
C THR A 8 -9.07 2.02 -15.45
N THR A 9 -8.33 3.08 -15.15
CA THR A 9 -6.88 3.13 -15.35
C THR A 9 -6.18 2.50 -14.16
N LEU A 10 -5.28 1.54 -14.39
CA LEU A 10 -4.35 1.09 -13.35
C LEU A 10 -3.20 2.09 -13.26
N ALA A 11 -2.87 2.58 -12.06
CA ALA A 11 -1.85 3.60 -11.86
C ALA A 11 -0.94 3.30 -10.67
N CYS A 12 0.36 3.48 -10.88
CA CYS A 12 1.37 3.46 -9.82
C CYS A 12 2.22 4.73 -9.90
N VAL A 13 2.53 5.31 -8.75
CA VAL A 13 3.39 6.49 -8.62
C VAL A 13 4.56 6.13 -7.72
N ASP A 14 5.77 6.03 -8.28
CA ASP A 14 6.95 5.66 -7.50
C ASP A 14 8.25 6.14 -8.16
N CYS A 15 9.03 6.95 -7.42
CA CYS A 15 10.37 7.38 -7.80
C CYS A 15 11.46 6.76 -6.91
N GLN A 16 11.08 6.02 -5.86
CA GLN A 16 12.01 5.44 -4.90
C GLN A 16 12.34 3.98 -5.21
N TYR A 17 11.33 3.17 -5.48
CA TYR A 17 11.47 1.73 -5.78
C TYR A 17 10.83 1.35 -7.13
N PRO A 18 11.26 1.97 -8.25
CA PRO A 18 10.57 1.82 -9.54
C PRO A 18 10.52 0.38 -10.05
N ARG A 19 11.50 -0.48 -9.69
CA ARG A 19 11.47 -1.91 -10.04
C ARG A 19 10.40 -2.68 -9.28
N LEU A 20 10.23 -2.39 -7.99
CA LEU A 20 9.18 -2.99 -7.17
C LEU A 20 7.79 -2.49 -7.60
N ALA A 21 7.67 -1.20 -7.94
CA ALA A 21 6.44 -0.62 -8.49
C ALA A 21 6.05 -1.29 -9.82
N LEU A 22 7.02 -1.49 -10.72
CA LEU A 22 6.80 -2.20 -11.98
C LEU A 22 6.37 -3.66 -11.74
N ARG A 23 6.95 -4.33 -10.73
CA ARG A 23 6.50 -5.67 -10.30
C ARG A 23 5.03 -5.65 -9.85
N ALA A 24 4.62 -4.68 -9.05
CA ALA A 24 3.23 -4.54 -8.57
C ALA A 24 2.24 -4.34 -9.73
N LEU A 25 2.59 -3.50 -10.71
CA LEU A 25 1.81 -3.34 -11.94
C LEU A 25 1.67 -4.67 -12.70
N ARG A 26 2.77 -5.40 -12.92
CA ARG A 26 2.77 -6.71 -13.59
C ARG A 26 1.88 -7.73 -12.89
N LEU A 27 1.97 -7.81 -11.57
CA LEU A 27 1.16 -8.72 -10.77
C LEU A 27 -0.33 -8.36 -10.88
N SER A 28 -0.67 -7.07 -10.85
CA SER A 28 -2.04 -6.59 -11.06
C SER A 28 -2.56 -6.89 -12.47
N MET A 29 -1.73 -6.68 -13.49
CA MET A 29 -2.06 -6.99 -14.91
C MET A 29 -2.19 -8.50 -15.16
N ALA A 30 -1.49 -9.33 -14.40
CA ALA A 30 -1.67 -10.80 -14.46
C ALA A 30 -3.03 -11.25 -13.93
N GLN A 31 -3.63 -10.48 -13.02
CA GLN A 31 -4.94 -10.75 -12.45
C GLN A 31 -6.09 -10.14 -13.26
N CYS A 32 -5.89 -8.93 -13.77
CA CYS A 32 -6.93 -8.16 -14.46
C CYS A 32 -6.39 -7.42 -15.68
N GLU A 33 -7.25 -7.25 -16.69
CA GLU A 33 -7.00 -6.36 -17.82
C GLU A 33 -7.63 -4.98 -17.55
N PHE A 34 -6.89 -3.91 -17.86
CA PHE A 34 -7.31 -2.53 -17.69
C PHE A 34 -7.24 -1.78 -19.03
N PRO A 35 -8.17 -0.83 -19.31
CA PRO A 35 -8.15 0.00 -20.52
C PRO A 35 -6.86 0.81 -20.68
N ALA A 36 -6.21 1.18 -19.58
CA ALA A 36 -4.94 1.88 -19.56
C ALA A 36 -4.14 1.49 -18.29
N VAL A 37 -2.82 1.42 -18.44
CA VAL A 37 -1.89 1.20 -17.31
C VAL A 37 -0.84 2.29 -17.36
N LYS A 38 -0.70 3.05 -16.26
CA LYS A 38 0.20 4.19 -16.17
C LYS A 38 1.18 4.04 -15.01
N PHE A 39 2.45 4.25 -15.31
CA PHE A 39 3.49 4.30 -14.31
C PHE A 39 4.13 5.69 -14.27
N PHE A 40 3.90 6.41 -13.19
CA PHE A 40 4.44 7.75 -12.93
C PHE A 40 5.77 7.62 -12.19
N THR A 41 6.85 8.02 -12.84
CA THR A 41 8.21 7.89 -12.29
C THR A 41 9.17 8.90 -12.92
N ASP A 42 10.25 9.23 -12.21
CA ASP A 42 11.38 10.00 -12.75
C ASP A 42 12.50 9.09 -13.32
N ALA A 43 12.35 7.79 -13.17
CA ALA A 43 13.39 6.80 -13.46
C ALA A 43 13.53 6.54 -14.96
N THR A 44 14.36 7.32 -15.65
CA THR A 44 14.64 7.16 -17.09
C THR A 44 15.20 5.78 -17.43
N GLY A 45 15.96 5.14 -16.52
CA GLY A 45 16.54 3.80 -16.72
C GLY A 45 15.53 2.64 -16.66
N ILE A 46 14.29 2.88 -16.22
CA ILE A 46 13.26 1.82 -16.13
C ILE A 46 12.57 1.55 -17.46
N ALA A 47 12.67 2.47 -18.44
CA ALA A 47 11.98 2.37 -19.72
C ALA A 47 12.27 1.05 -20.46
N ALA A 48 13.50 0.55 -20.41
CA ALA A 48 13.87 -0.72 -21.02
C ALA A 48 13.30 -1.96 -20.28
N GLN A 49 12.76 -1.78 -19.11
CA GLN A 49 12.18 -2.84 -18.27
C GLN A 49 10.63 -2.79 -18.26
N ALA A 50 10.03 -1.71 -18.80
CA ALA A 50 8.58 -1.59 -18.87
C ALA A 50 8.02 -2.52 -19.95
N ASP A 51 6.94 -3.23 -19.60
CA ASP A 51 6.25 -4.11 -20.54
C ASP A 51 5.45 -3.31 -21.57
N ALA A 52 5.23 -3.93 -22.74
CA ALA A 52 4.26 -3.41 -23.70
C ALA A 52 2.87 -3.30 -23.01
N GLY A 53 2.27 -2.12 -23.07
CA GLY A 53 0.98 -1.83 -22.43
C GLY A 53 1.10 -1.01 -21.13
N ILE A 54 2.30 -0.77 -20.60
CA ILE A 54 2.53 0.19 -19.51
C ILE A 54 3.00 1.52 -20.09
N GLU A 55 2.18 2.56 -19.97
CA GLU A 55 2.56 3.93 -20.30
C GLU A 55 3.42 4.52 -19.20
N LEU A 56 4.69 4.81 -19.52
CA LEU A 56 5.56 5.55 -18.62
C LEU A 56 5.25 7.05 -18.71
N VAL A 57 4.84 7.62 -17.61
CA VAL A 57 4.55 9.06 -17.50
C VAL A 57 5.65 9.72 -16.67
N PRO A 58 6.52 10.52 -17.28
CA PRO A 58 7.58 11.20 -16.54
C PRO A 58 7.00 12.25 -15.60
N VAL A 59 7.42 12.23 -14.35
CA VAL A 59 7.06 13.20 -13.31
C VAL A 59 8.31 13.82 -12.69
N ALA A 60 8.16 14.99 -12.07
CA ALA A 60 9.19 15.50 -11.19
C ALA A 60 9.44 14.47 -10.07
N ARG A 61 10.71 14.33 -9.67
CA ARG A 61 11.08 13.34 -8.66
C ARG A 61 10.35 13.59 -7.35
N ILE A 62 9.56 12.60 -6.94
CA ILE A 62 8.79 12.57 -5.70
C ILE A 62 9.67 11.89 -4.64
N LEU A 63 10.10 12.65 -3.64
CA LEU A 63 11.05 12.21 -2.60
C LEU A 63 10.42 12.13 -1.21
N SER A 64 9.24 12.68 -1.05
CA SER A 64 8.56 12.72 0.25
C SER A 64 7.11 12.26 0.13
N ALA A 65 6.57 11.79 1.25
CA ALA A 65 5.17 11.44 1.35
C ALA A 65 4.25 12.66 1.13
N GLN A 66 4.70 13.88 1.47
CA GLN A 66 3.98 15.13 1.21
C GLN A 66 3.90 15.43 -0.29
N GLU A 67 4.99 15.26 -1.03
CA GLU A 67 5.01 15.42 -2.49
C GLU A 67 4.12 14.38 -3.17
N TYR A 68 4.14 13.13 -2.68
CA TYR A 68 3.21 12.09 -3.12
C TYR A 68 1.75 12.51 -2.90
N SER A 69 1.40 12.95 -1.69
CA SER A 69 0.04 13.41 -1.39
C SER A 69 -0.38 14.57 -2.29
N ARG A 70 0.52 15.52 -2.53
CA ARG A 70 0.28 16.64 -3.46
C ARG A 70 -0.02 16.14 -4.88
N PHE A 71 0.79 15.23 -5.41
CA PHE A 71 0.57 14.65 -6.73
C PHE A 71 -0.80 13.95 -6.80
N MET A 72 -1.10 13.11 -5.83
CA MET A 72 -2.34 12.34 -5.77
C MET A 72 -3.58 13.22 -5.67
N LEU A 73 -3.51 14.33 -4.90
CA LEU A 73 -4.64 15.22 -4.68
C LEU A 73 -4.83 16.24 -5.82
N LYS A 74 -3.75 16.74 -6.44
CA LYS A 74 -3.82 17.91 -7.31
C LYS A 74 -3.37 17.67 -8.75
N GLU A 75 -2.59 16.64 -9.02
CA GLU A 75 -1.98 16.44 -10.33
C GLU A 75 -2.52 15.20 -11.07
N LEU A 76 -2.82 14.12 -10.35
CA LEU A 76 -3.27 12.86 -10.92
C LEU A 76 -4.48 13.00 -11.87
N VAL A 77 -5.40 13.91 -11.57
CA VAL A 77 -6.60 14.16 -12.40
C VAL A 77 -6.29 14.46 -13.87
N ARG A 78 -5.14 15.09 -14.14
CA ARG A 78 -4.72 15.47 -15.49
C ARG A 78 -4.33 14.27 -16.36
N HIS A 79 -4.04 13.15 -15.72
CA HIS A 79 -3.52 11.94 -16.36
C HIS A 79 -4.53 10.79 -16.46
N VAL A 80 -5.69 10.93 -15.81
CA VAL A 80 -6.73 9.90 -15.81
C VAL A 80 -7.84 10.31 -16.77
N ALA A 81 -8.02 9.56 -17.87
CA ALA A 81 -9.08 9.78 -18.86
C ALA A 81 -10.30 8.88 -18.64
N THR A 82 -10.14 7.80 -17.89
CA THR A 82 -11.20 6.83 -17.54
C THR A 82 -12.04 7.34 -16.36
N ASP A 83 -13.22 6.73 -16.16
CA ASP A 83 -14.12 7.09 -15.07
C ASP A 83 -13.52 6.83 -13.68
N PHE A 84 -12.58 5.86 -13.60
CA PHE A 84 -11.92 5.46 -12.38
C PHE A 84 -10.42 5.29 -12.56
N VAL A 85 -9.71 5.36 -11.44
CA VAL A 85 -8.30 4.97 -11.35
C VAL A 85 -8.12 4.01 -10.17
N GLN A 86 -7.50 2.86 -10.45
CA GLN A 86 -7.02 1.91 -9.46
C GLN A 86 -5.58 2.27 -9.12
N ILE A 87 -5.37 2.74 -7.90
CA ILE A 87 -4.03 3.01 -7.38
C ILE A 87 -3.44 1.73 -6.83
N VAL A 88 -2.20 1.46 -7.21
CA VAL A 88 -1.35 0.42 -6.63
C VAL A 88 -0.02 1.03 -6.19
N GLN A 89 0.60 0.40 -5.21
CA GLN A 89 1.95 0.72 -4.75
C GLN A 89 2.81 -0.54 -4.78
N TRP A 90 4.13 -0.39 -4.63
CA TRP A 90 5.04 -1.53 -4.65
C TRP A 90 4.69 -2.59 -3.58
N ASP A 91 4.06 -2.17 -2.48
CA ASP A 91 3.61 -3.00 -1.35
C ASP A 91 2.08 -3.13 -1.25
N GLY A 92 1.34 -2.85 -2.35
CA GLY A 92 -0.10 -2.97 -2.41
C GLY A 92 -0.61 -3.10 -3.85
N TYR A 93 -1.18 -4.27 -4.20
CA TYR A 93 -1.59 -4.58 -5.58
C TYR A 93 -2.68 -5.66 -5.60
N VAL A 94 -3.23 -5.91 -6.80
CA VAL A 94 -4.26 -6.93 -7.01
C VAL A 94 -3.68 -8.33 -6.81
N ILE A 95 -4.32 -9.15 -5.97
CA ILE A 95 -3.94 -10.55 -5.70
C ILE A 95 -4.99 -11.55 -6.16
N ASN A 96 -6.24 -11.12 -6.34
CA ASN A 96 -7.34 -11.99 -6.70
C ASN A 96 -8.32 -11.27 -7.63
N GLY A 97 -8.06 -11.34 -8.93
CA GLY A 97 -8.93 -10.70 -9.94
C GLY A 97 -10.38 -11.21 -9.90
N ALA A 98 -10.61 -12.46 -9.49
CA ALA A 98 -11.96 -13.02 -9.40
C ALA A 98 -12.82 -12.41 -8.29
N ALA A 99 -12.21 -11.67 -7.35
CA ALA A 99 -12.92 -10.95 -6.30
C ALA A 99 -13.47 -9.59 -6.76
N TRP A 100 -13.13 -9.14 -7.96
CA TRP A 100 -13.69 -7.92 -8.52
C TRP A 100 -15.21 -8.00 -8.62
N THR A 101 -15.87 -6.91 -8.30
CA THR A 101 -17.31 -6.71 -8.53
C THR A 101 -17.56 -5.28 -8.97
N ASP A 102 -18.54 -5.08 -9.84
CA ASP A 102 -18.91 -3.75 -10.34
C ASP A 102 -19.49 -2.85 -9.23
N GLU A 103 -19.90 -3.42 -8.08
CA GLU A 103 -20.27 -2.65 -6.88
C GLU A 103 -19.17 -1.71 -6.42
N PHE A 104 -17.89 -2.00 -6.70
CA PHE A 104 -16.79 -1.10 -6.36
C PHE A 104 -16.88 0.23 -7.11
N HIS A 105 -17.44 0.24 -8.33
CA HIS A 105 -17.69 1.43 -9.11
C HIS A 105 -18.90 2.27 -8.62
N ASP A 106 -19.69 1.77 -7.67
CA ASP A 106 -20.80 2.54 -7.11
C ASP A 106 -20.34 3.65 -6.15
N TYR A 107 -19.06 3.67 -5.80
CA TYR A 107 -18.48 4.62 -4.86
C TYR A 107 -17.33 5.40 -5.50
N ASP A 108 -17.12 6.62 -5.01
CA ASP A 108 -16.07 7.49 -5.51
C ASP A 108 -14.70 7.19 -4.90
N TYR A 109 -14.71 6.55 -3.74
CA TYR A 109 -13.50 6.09 -3.05
C TYR A 109 -13.77 4.76 -2.35
N ILE A 110 -12.87 3.80 -2.58
CA ILE A 110 -12.76 2.57 -1.79
C ILE A 110 -11.28 2.24 -1.59
N GLY A 111 -10.92 1.85 -0.38
CA GLY A 111 -9.63 1.32 0.03
C GLY A 111 -9.84 0.35 1.18
N ALA A 112 -8.78 -0.15 1.80
CA ALA A 112 -8.91 -1.06 2.94
C ALA A 112 -9.53 -0.36 4.16
N ARG A 113 -10.23 -1.12 4.97
CA ARG A 113 -10.79 -0.59 6.22
C ARG A 113 -9.67 -0.28 7.21
N TRP A 114 -9.78 0.88 7.88
CA TRP A 114 -8.99 1.25 9.04
C TRP A 114 -9.50 0.53 10.28
N TRP A 115 -8.74 -0.42 10.77
CA TRP A 115 -9.08 -1.26 11.94
C TRP A 115 -9.10 -0.51 13.27
N PHE A 116 -8.47 0.67 13.31
CA PHE A 116 -8.32 1.51 14.51
C PHE A 116 -9.42 2.58 14.66
N ARG A 117 -10.45 2.58 13.79
CA ARG A 117 -11.55 3.55 13.82
C ARG A 117 -12.90 2.84 13.92
N GLU A 118 -13.73 3.35 14.83
CA GLU A 118 -15.09 2.83 15.10
C GLU A 118 -16.19 3.89 14.89
N ASP A 119 -15.84 5.07 14.37
CA ASP A 119 -16.72 6.22 14.21
C ASP A 119 -17.56 6.23 12.91
N GLY A 120 -17.54 5.14 12.16
CA GLY A 120 -18.20 5.03 10.85
C GLY A 120 -17.44 5.71 9.69
N TRP A 121 -16.33 6.41 9.98
CA TRP A 121 -15.40 6.97 9.00
C TRP A 121 -14.14 6.12 8.96
N ASN A 122 -14.33 4.83 8.71
CA ASN A 122 -13.32 3.80 8.88
C ASN A 122 -12.87 3.16 7.56
N VAL A 123 -13.09 3.80 6.42
CA VAL A 123 -12.58 3.38 5.11
C VAL A 123 -11.63 4.45 4.59
N GLY A 124 -10.43 4.03 4.23
CA GLY A 124 -9.37 4.89 3.71
C GLY A 124 -8.32 4.09 2.98
N ASN A 125 -7.04 4.28 3.31
CA ASN A 125 -5.90 3.59 2.70
C ASN A 125 -5.64 3.96 1.23
N GLY A 126 -4.71 4.93 1.03
CA GLY A 126 -4.40 5.44 -0.30
C GLY A 126 -3.56 4.52 -1.17
N GLY A 127 -2.76 3.62 -0.57
CA GLY A 127 -1.77 2.81 -1.30
C GLY A 127 -2.36 1.69 -2.15
N PHE A 128 -3.56 1.21 -1.81
CA PHE A 128 -4.38 0.37 -2.67
C PHE A 128 -5.83 0.88 -2.62
N SER A 129 -6.22 1.67 -3.63
CA SER A 129 -7.52 2.33 -3.64
C SER A 129 -8.07 2.52 -5.04
N LEU A 130 -9.40 2.43 -5.18
CA LEU A 130 -10.13 2.83 -6.37
C LEU A 130 -10.71 4.21 -6.13
N ARG A 131 -10.51 5.13 -7.08
CA ARG A 131 -10.96 6.52 -7.01
C ARG A 131 -11.69 6.90 -8.29
N SER A 132 -12.86 7.52 -8.16
CA SER A 132 -13.56 8.03 -9.34
C SER A 132 -12.88 9.29 -9.89
N ARG A 133 -13.00 9.52 -11.18
CA ARG A 133 -12.59 10.78 -11.81
C ARG A 133 -13.35 11.96 -11.20
N ARG A 134 -14.62 11.79 -10.86
CA ARG A 134 -15.44 12.80 -10.16
C ARG A 134 -14.81 13.22 -8.83
N LEU A 135 -14.27 12.27 -8.06
CA LEU A 135 -13.51 12.59 -6.85
C LEU A 135 -12.25 13.40 -7.18
N LEU A 136 -11.45 12.95 -8.17
CA LEU A 136 -10.23 13.66 -8.56
C LEU A 136 -10.52 15.11 -9.00
N GLU A 137 -11.65 15.35 -9.66
CA GLU A 137 -12.10 16.69 -10.07
C GLU A 137 -12.57 17.51 -8.83
N ALA A 138 -13.32 16.90 -7.91
CA ALA A 138 -13.74 17.55 -6.67
C ALA A 138 -12.56 17.96 -5.78
N LEU A 139 -11.45 17.21 -5.81
CA LEU A 139 -10.22 17.54 -5.09
C LEU A 139 -9.53 18.81 -5.61
N GLN A 140 -9.95 19.35 -6.77
CA GLN A 140 -9.43 20.61 -7.30
C GLN A 140 -10.08 21.84 -6.66
N ASP A 141 -11.14 21.67 -5.86
CA ASP A 141 -11.72 22.75 -5.07
C ASP A 141 -10.63 23.46 -4.24
N PRO A 142 -10.57 24.82 -4.27
CA PRO A 142 -9.56 25.57 -3.53
C PRO A 142 -9.65 25.43 -1.99
N GLU A 143 -10.82 25.01 -1.47
CA GLU A 143 -10.98 24.71 -0.04
C GLU A 143 -10.44 23.31 0.35
N VAL A 144 -10.13 22.46 -0.61
CA VAL A 144 -9.45 21.18 -0.36
C VAL A 144 -7.96 21.42 -0.29
N GLY A 145 -7.40 21.40 0.91
CA GLY A 145 -5.97 21.54 1.17
C GLY A 145 -5.13 20.38 0.65
N ILE A 146 -3.80 20.56 0.72
CA ILE A 146 -2.83 19.48 0.46
C ILE A 146 -2.39 18.92 1.80
N ASP A 147 -3.26 18.12 2.40
CA ASP A 147 -2.96 17.44 3.65
C ASP A 147 -2.29 16.09 3.39
N HIS A 148 -1.50 15.66 4.36
CA HIS A 148 -0.81 14.37 4.33
C HIS A 148 -1.19 13.55 5.57
N PRO A 149 -1.45 12.25 5.41
CA PRO A 149 -1.59 11.46 4.17
C PRO A 149 -2.83 11.83 3.33
N GLU A 150 -2.76 11.62 2.02
CA GLU A 150 -3.82 12.01 1.09
C GLU A 150 -5.14 11.26 1.30
N ASP A 151 -5.10 10.04 1.80
CA ASP A 151 -6.28 9.27 2.18
C ASP A 151 -6.98 9.87 3.41
N ASN A 152 -6.24 10.38 4.39
CA ASN A 152 -6.79 11.15 5.51
C ASN A 152 -7.39 12.47 5.02
N ALA A 153 -6.75 13.15 4.07
CA ALA A 153 -7.30 14.35 3.45
C ALA A 153 -8.67 14.07 2.83
N ILE A 154 -8.80 13.02 2.05
CA ILE A 154 -10.03 12.63 1.34
C ILE A 154 -11.09 12.09 2.31
N CYS A 155 -10.72 11.12 3.12
CA CYS A 155 -11.67 10.30 3.89
C CYS A 155 -12.01 10.87 5.26
N LEU A 156 -11.26 11.88 5.75
CA LEU A 156 -11.48 12.52 7.03
C LEU A 156 -11.55 14.04 6.91
N ALA A 157 -10.43 14.72 6.63
CA ALA A 157 -10.34 16.18 6.76
C ALA A 157 -11.33 16.91 5.85
N HIS A 158 -11.45 16.51 4.59
CA HIS A 158 -12.32 17.16 3.61
C HIS A 158 -13.57 16.34 3.27
N ARG A 159 -13.81 15.22 3.95
CA ARG A 159 -14.94 14.32 3.67
C ARG A 159 -16.27 15.03 3.69
N ALA A 160 -16.54 15.83 4.71
CA ALA A 160 -17.81 16.55 4.85
C ALA A 160 -18.06 17.53 3.70
N LEU A 161 -17.01 18.28 3.28
CA LEU A 161 -17.06 19.18 2.14
C LEU A 161 -17.33 18.42 0.85
N LEU A 162 -16.55 17.34 0.59
CA LEU A 162 -16.66 16.52 -0.60
C LEU A 162 -18.04 15.87 -0.73
N GLN A 163 -18.61 15.39 0.38
CA GLN A 163 -19.94 14.83 0.42
C GLN A 163 -21.02 15.89 0.17
N ALA A 164 -20.95 17.02 0.89
CA ALA A 164 -22.01 18.05 0.84
C ALA A 164 -22.04 18.80 -0.49
N ARG A 165 -20.86 19.14 -1.05
CA ARG A 165 -20.76 19.99 -2.26
C ARG A 165 -20.78 19.17 -3.55
N TYR A 166 -20.16 18.00 -3.55
CA TYR A 166 -19.93 17.18 -4.76
C TYR A 166 -20.67 15.84 -4.73
N GLY A 167 -21.32 15.49 -3.62
CA GLY A 167 -22.01 14.20 -3.49
C GLY A 167 -21.06 13.00 -3.52
N ILE A 168 -19.78 13.18 -3.16
CA ILE A 168 -18.78 12.11 -3.14
C ILE A 168 -19.20 11.04 -2.15
N ARG A 169 -19.15 9.79 -2.58
CA ARG A 169 -19.50 8.62 -1.79
C ARG A 169 -18.28 7.78 -1.49
N ILE A 170 -18.00 7.57 -0.19
CA ILE A 170 -16.97 6.63 0.27
C ILE A 170 -17.63 5.30 0.56
N ALA A 171 -17.02 4.19 0.14
CA ALA A 171 -17.57 2.86 0.32
C ALA A 171 -17.80 2.52 1.80
N PRO A 172 -18.82 1.70 2.13
CA PRO A 172 -19.00 1.18 3.48
C PRO A 172 -17.94 0.14 3.82
N ALA A 173 -17.74 -0.09 5.12
CA ALA A 173 -16.71 -0.99 5.64
C ALA A 173 -16.86 -2.44 5.12
N GLU A 174 -18.07 -2.92 5.01
CA GLU A 174 -18.36 -4.29 4.54
C GLU A 174 -17.93 -4.50 3.08
N LEU A 175 -18.04 -3.46 2.25
CA LEU A 175 -17.56 -3.52 0.87
C LEU A 175 -16.05 -3.36 0.82
N ALA A 176 -15.48 -2.48 1.66
CA ALA A 176 -14.04 -2.30 1.79
C ALA A 176 -13.33 -3.59 2.25
N ASP A 177 -13.95 -4.37 3.15
CA ASP A 177 -13.43 -5.68 3.60
C ASP A 177 -13.38 -6.74 2.47
N ARG A 178 -14.22 -6.60 1.43
CA ARG A 178 -14.17 -7.45 0.23
C ARG A 178 -13.16 -6.93 -0.79
N TYR A 179 -12.89 -5.63 -0.76
CA TYR A 179 -12.00 -4.97 -1.70
C TYR A 179 -10.53 -5.17 -1.32
N ALA A 180 -10.14 -4.87 -0.07
CA ALA A 180 -8.74 -5.01 0.33
C ALA A 180 -8.57 -5.16 1.83
N PHE A 181 -7.47 -5.78 2.23
CA PHE A 181 -7.02 -5.80 3.62
C PHE A 181 -5.71 -5.04 3.80
N GLU A 182 -5.52 -4.48 4.99
CA GLU A 182 -4.24 -3.94 5.46
C GLU A 182 -3.96 -4.44 6.88
N GLY A 183 -4.54 -3.86 7.91
CA GLY A 183 -4.36 -4.23 9.32
C GLY A 183 -5.45 -5.16 9.86
N THR A 184 -6.49 -5.43 9.09
CA THR A 184 -7.52 -6.43 9.43
C THR A 184 -7.01 -7.85 9.17
N ARG A 185 -7.64 -8.84 9.81
CA ARG A 185 -7.32 -10.26 9.53
C ARG A 185 -7.84 -10.63 8.14
N PRO A 186 -6.98 -10.99 7.18
CA PRO A 186 -7.40 -11.30 5.84
C PRO A 186 -8.03 -12.70 5.73
N THR A 187 -8.89 -12.86 4.73
CA THR A 187 -9.39 -14.17 4.27
C THR A 187 -8.57 -14.69 3.09
N LEU A 188 -7.74 -13.84 2.47
CA LEU A 188 -7.01 -14.03 1.22
C LEU A 188 -7.95 -14.25 0.02
N ARG A 189 -9.19 -13.76 0.13
CA ARG A 189 -10.20 -13.75 -0.94
C ARG A 189 -10.49 -12.35 -1.44
N GLU A 190 -9.93 -11.32 -0.79
CA GLU A 190 -10.04 -9.92 -1.14
C GLU A 190 -9.42 -9.67 -2.52
N PHE A 191 -9.87 -8.61 -3.20
CA PHE A 191 -9.37 -8.21 -4.51
C PHE A 191 -7.89 -7.80 -4.45
N GLY A 192 -7.49 -7.08 -3.37
CA GLY A 192 -6.11 -6.68 -3.17
C GLY A 192 -5.73 -6.51 -1.71
N PHE A 193 -4.60 -5.91 -1.49
CA PHE A 193 -4.08 -5.64 -0.15
C PHE A 193 -3.15 -4.43 -0.17
N HIS A 194 -2.74 -3.96 1.01
CA HIS A 194 -1.70 -2.97 1.17
C HIS A 194 -0.78 -3.31 2.35
N ARG A 195 0.43 -2.77 2.32
CA ARG A 195 1.51 -2.83 3.28
C ARG A 195 2.37 -4.09 3.26
N LEU A 196 3.67 -3.79 3.33
CA LEU A 196 4.77 -4.75 3.38
C LEU A 196 4.57 -5.86 4.43
N PHE A 197 4.03 -5.55 5.60
CA PHE A 197 3.84 -6.55 6.66
C PHE A 197 2.82 -7.65 6.30
N ASN A 198 2.11 -7.52 5.18
CA ASN A 198 1.23 -8.56 4.66
C ASN A 198 1.94 -9.53 3.69
N PHE A 199 3.14 -9.21 3.24
CA PHE A 199 3.91 -10.07 2.33
C PHE A 199 4.14 -11.50 2.86
N PRO A 200 4.41 -11.73 4.17
CA PRO A 200 4.55 -13.10 4.69
C PRO A 200 3.33 -13.99 4.51
N LEU A 201 2.14 -13.42 4.30
CA LEU A 201 0.92 -14.16 4.00
C LEU A 201 0.85 -14.62 2.53
N LEU A 202 1.61 -13.97 1.64
CA LEU A 202 1.55 -14.14 0.19
C LEU A 202 2.80 -14.85 -0.36
N TYR A 203 3.93 -14.72 0.31
CA TYR A 203 5.25 -15.12 -0.20
C TYR A 203 5.98 -16.05 0.75
N GLY A 204 6.65 -17.05 0.17
CA GLY A 204 7.62 -17.88 0.86
C GLY A 204 8.92 -17.12 1.16
N GLU A 205 9.82 -17.77 1.91
CA GLU A 205 11.08 -17.16 2.37
C GLU A 205 11.95 -16.60 1.22
N ALA A 206 12.18 -17.40 0.20
CA ALA A 206 13.06 -17.01 -0.91
C ALA A 206 12.52 -15.79 -1.69
N GLU A 207 11.22 -15.78 -1.99
CA GLU A 207 10.60 -14.70 -2.75
C GLU A 207 10.51 -13.42 -1.90
N LEU A 208 10.20 -13.56 -0.61
CA LEU A 208 10.20 -12.44 0.32
C LEU A 208 11.59 -11.82 0.45
N ALA A 209 12.64 -12.65 0.52
CA ALA A 209 14.01 -12.18 0.59
C ALA A 209 14.39 -11.41 -0.69
N GLU A 210 14.09 -11.93 -1.88
CA GLU A 210 14.35 -11.26 -3.17
C GLU A 210 13.69 -9.88 -3.24
N ILE A 211 12.44 -9.76 -2.80
CA ILE A 211 11.71 -8.48 -2.77
C ILE A 211 12.40 -7.49 -1.82
N LEU A 212 12.75 -7.95 -0.63
CA LEU A 212 13.28 -7.09 0.44
C LEU A 212 14.74 -6.70 0.26
N GLU A 213 15.52 -7.45 -0.53
CA GLU A 213 16.89 -7.07 -0.93
C GLU A 213 16.92 -5.77 -1.76
N ALA A 214 15.83 -5.46 -2.47
CA ALA A 214 15.71 -4.22 -3.22
C ALA A 214 15.56 -2.96 -2.34
N ILE A 215 15.31 -3.13 -1.04
CA ILE A 215 15.09 -2.03 -0.08
C ILE A 215 16.35 -1.85 0.76
N PRO A 216 17.02 -0.69 0.73
CA PRO A 216 18.18 -0.42 1.60
C PRO A 216 17.85 -0.57 3.09
N ASP A 217 18.81 -0.99 3.92
CA ASP A 217 18.59 -1.16 5.35
C ASP A 217 18.14 0.13 6.05
N ALA A 218 18.61 1.29 5.58
CA ALA A 218 18.20 2.59 6.11
C ALA A 218 16.71 2.88 5.88
N ASP A 219 16.16 2.48 4.73
CA ASP A 219 14.76 2.66 4.38
C ASP A 219 13.89 1.57 4.98
N PHE A 220 14.45 0.37 5.15
CA PHE A 220 13.81 -0.74 5.85
C PHE A 220 13.60 -0.43 7.34
N CYS A 221 14.43 0.39 7.97
CA CYS A 221 14.36 0.71 9.40
C CYS A 221 13.21 1.69 9.70
N ASN A 222 11.98 1.18 9.76
CA ASN A 222 10.77 1.94 10.03
C ASN A 222 9.70 1.08 10.75
N ALA A 223 8.59 1.68 11.20
CA ALA A 223 7.50 1.02 11.93
C ALA A 223 6.81 -0.08 11.11
N VAL A 224 6.70 0.09 9.78
CA VAL A 224 6.08 -0.93 8.90
C VAL A 224 6.90 -2.22 8.90
N SER A 225 8.23 -2.09 8.90
CA SER A 225 9.15 -3.23 8.98
C SER A 225 9.15 -3.90 10.34
N VAL A 226 8.90 -3.17 11.44
CA VAL A 226 8.65 -3.79 12.75
C VAL A 226 7.38 -4.64 12.70
N SER A 227 6.32 -4.15 12.06
CA SER A 227 5.09 -4.93 11.85
C SER A 227 5.31 -6.16 10.97
N LEU A 228 6.23 -6.11 9.98
CA LEU A 228 6.66 -7.27 9.21
C LEU A 228 7.31 -8.33 10.11
N VAL A 229 8.26 -7.92 10.97
CA VAL A 229 8.93 -8.83 11.91
C VAL A 229 7.91 -9.49 12.85
N ARG A 230 6.96 -8.72 13.37
CA ARG A 230 5.85 -9.24 14.18
C ARG A 230 5.03 -10.26 13.41
N ARG A 231 4.65 -9.97 12.16
CA ARG A 231 3.86 -10.89 11.33
C ARG A 231 4.60 -12.20 11.08
N LEU A 232 5.91 -12.15 10.81
CA LEU A 232 6.72 -13.35 10.67
C LEU A 232 6.75 -14.18 11.96
N ALA A 233 6.86 -13.52 13.12
CA ALA A 233 6.79 -14.19 14.42
C ALA A 233 5.42 -14.85 14.67
N GLU A 234 4.33 -14.17 14.35
CA GLU A 234 2.95 -14.70 14.44
C GLU A 234 2.72 -15.93 13.55
N LEU A 235 3.44 -16.02 12.42
CA LEU A 235 3.40 -17.13 11.48
C LEU A 235 4.42 -18.23 11.79
N ASP A 236 5.08 -18.20 12.95
CA ASP A 236 6.16 -19.12 13.36
C ASP A 236 7.36 -19.15 12.40
N ARG A 237 7.56 -18.08 11.61
CA ARG A 237 8.70 -17.90 10.70
C ARG A 237 9.87 -17.23 11.44
N VAL A 238 10.29 -17.86 12.55
CA VAL A 238 11.24 -17.29 13.55
C VAL A 238 12.58 -16.95 12.95
N ALA A 239 13.15 -17.85 12.12
CA ALA A 239 14.47 -17.63 11.49
C ALA A 239 14.47 -16.39 10.60
N GLU A 240 13.42 -16.18 9.83
CA GLU A 240 13.24 -15.02 8.96
C GLU A 240 13.02 -13.73 9.78
N ALA A 241 12.18 -13.80 10.82
CA ALA A 241 12.00 -12.67 11.73
C ALA A 241 13.33 -12.19 12.31
N LEU A 242 14.15 -13.12 12.81
CA LEU A 242 15.49 -12.81 13.33
C LEU A 242 16.46 -12.30 12.24
N HIS A 243 16.34 -12.81 11.01
CA HIS A 243 17.11 -12.27 9.88
C HIS A 243 16.80 -10.80 9.65
N TYR A 244 15.53 -10.41 9.63
CA TYR A 244 15.12 -9.01 9.41
C TYR A 244 15.40 -8.11 10.63
N VAL A 245 15.35 -8.62 11.85
CA VAL A 245 15.80 -7.88 13.04
C VAL A 245 17.25 -7.41 12.89
N ARG A 246 18.14 -8.22 12.31
CA ARG A 246 19.54 -7.83 12.09
C ARG A 246 19.70 -6.63 11.17
N ARG A 247 18.75 -6.36 10.27
CA ARG A 247 18.78 -5.17 9.41
C ARG A 247 18.67 -3.86 10.22
N PHE A 248 17.89 -3.84 11.29
CA PHE A 248 17.82 -2.70 12.21
C PHE A 248 19.14 -2.47 12.94
N GLN A 249 19.86 -3.55 13.25
CA GLN A 249 21.15 -3.47 13.93
C GLN A 249 22.27 -2.92 13.03
N ARG A 250 22.13 -3.03 11.70
CA ARG A 250 23.11 -2.50 10.74
C ARG A 250 23.04 -0.98 10.59
N VAL A 251 21.97 -0.36 11.03
CA VAL A 251 21.68 1.07 10.88
C VAL A 251 21.30 1.71 12.22
N PRO A 252 22.19 1.69 13.24
CA PRO A 252 21.88 2.08 14.61
C PRO A 252 21.37 3.53 14.72
N GLU A 253 21.86 4.43 13.84
CA GLU A 253 21.42 5.83 13.80
C GLU A 253 19.94 5.94 13.37
N ARG A 254 19.52 5.17 12.37
CA ARG A 254 18.13 5.10 11.95
C ARG A 254 17.26 4.44 13.00
N TYR A 255 17.75 3.38 13.61
CA TYR A 255 17.05 2.71 14.71
C TYR A 255 16.78 3.68 15.89
N ALA A 256 17.75 4.50 16.24
CA ALA A 256 17.61 5.51 17.31
C ALA A 256 16.54 6.59 16.97
N GLN A 257 16.26 6.84 15.69
CA GLN A 257 15.23 7.78 15.23
C GLN A 257 13.79 7.22 15.26
N LEU A 258 13.62 5.91 15.41
CA LEU A 258 12.30 5.33 15.61
C LEU A 258 11.69 5.89 16.90
N ASP A 259 10.36 6.05 16.92
CA ASP A 259 9.68 6.42 18.16
C ASP A 259 9.82 5.35 19.24
N ALA A 260 9.62 5.75 20.51
CA ALA A 260 9.84 4.87 21.65
C ALA A 260 8.92 3.64 21.64
N GLN A 261 7.69 3.78 21.14
CA GLN A 261 6.72 2.69 21.08
C GLN A 261 7.15 1.65 20.05
N THR A 262 7.56 2.07 18.86
CA THR A 262 8.07 1.19 17.80
C THR A 262 9.31 0.43 18.23
N ARG A 263 10.26 1.08 18.93
CA ARG A 263 11.44 0.41 19.48
C ARG A 263 11.08 -0.62 20.55
N ALA A 264 10.21 -0.25 21.51
CA ALA A 264 9.77 -1.15 22.56
C ALA A 264 9.05 -2.38 22.00
N GLU A 265 8.25 -2.19 20.94
CA GLU A 265 7.59 -3.29 20.23
C GLU A 265 8.60 -4.27 19.63
N LEU A 266 9.60 -3.77 18.86
CA LEU A 266 10.64 -4.63 18.29
C LEU A 266 11.40 -5.40 19.37
N GLU A 267 11.76 -4.75 20.46
CA GLU A 267 12.44 -5.40 21.59
C GLU A 267 11.56 -6.48 22.24
N GLN A 268 10.26 -6.25 22.36
CA GLN A 268 9.33 -7.26 22.86
C GLN A 268 9.24 -8.47 21.93
N ILE A 269 9.15 -8.26 20.62
CA ILE A 269 9.16 -9.34 19.64
C ILE A 269 10.45 -10.14 19.75
N VAL A 270 11.61 -9.49 19.79
CA VAL A 270 12.92 -10.15 19.92
C VAL A 270 13.02 -10.99 21.20
N ARG A 271 12.53 -10.47 22.33
CA ARG A 271 12.48 -11.25 23.60
C ARG A 271 11.59 -12.50 23.45
N GLY A 272 10.46 -12.40 22.74
CA GLY A 272 9.57 -13.52 22.51
C GLY A 272 10.14 -14.59 21.56
N LEU A 273 11.02 -14.18 20.64
CA LEU A 273 11.71 -15.08 19.70
C LEU A 273 12.94 -15.78 20.31
N ALA A 274 13.45 -15.31 21.46
CA ALA A 274 14.58 -15.94 22.14
C ALA A 274 14.17 -17.37 22.59
N PRO A 275 15.00 -18.40 22.35
CA PRO A 275 14.72 -19.73 22.87
C PRO A 275 14.51 -19.63 24.39
N THR A 276 13.34 -20.09 24.87
CA THR A 276 13.15 -20.28 26.31
C THR A 276 14.25 -21.23 26.75
N ALA A 277 15.16 -20.74 27.61
CA ALA A 277 16.19 -21.59 28.22
C ALA A 277 15.44 -22.73 28.93
N GLY A 278 15.41 -23.90 28.28
CA GLY A 278 14.84 -25.12 28.90
C GLY A 278 15.48 -25.31 30.28
N PRO A 279 14.77 -25.94 31.24
CA PRO A 279 15.33 -26.17 32.56
C PRO A 279 16.67 -26.88 32.39
N ARG A 280 17.76 -26.24 32.87
CA ARG A 280 19.04 -26.94 32.95
C ARG A 280 18.82 -28.16 33.80
N GLY A 281 18.88 -29.33 33.17
CA GLY A 281 18.84 -30.58 33.88
C GLY A 281 19.87 -30.49 35.01
N ALA A 282 19.40 -30.61 36.22
CA ALA A 282 20.24 -30.76 37.39
C ALA A 282 21.04 -32.07 37.28
N PRO A 283 22.29 -32.11 37.78
CA PRO A 283 23.18 -33.26 37.65
C PRO A 283 22.70 -34.48 38.41
#